data_ae691a6190bd229569666e7aacb32cab
#
_entry.id   ae691a6190bd229569666e7aacb32cab
#
_cell.length_a   1.000
_cell.length_b   1.000
_cell.length_c   1.000
_cell.angle_alpha   90.00
_cell.angle_beta   90.00
_cell.angle_gamma   90.00
#
_symmetry.space_group_name_H-M   'P 1'
#
loop_
_entity.id
_entity.type
_entity.pdbx_description
1 polymer ?
#
loop_
_entity_poly.entity_id
_entity_poly.type
_entity_poly.pdbx_seq_one_letter_code
_entity_poly.pdbx_strand_id
1 'polypeptide(L)'
;MGYSIASLDELGEGYGFRKVRKPLGVTAFGVNWLVYPPGTEGVLHYHDEQDELYLVFRGTAKFTVDGQEHEVGEGGIVHVESTTPRLVANAGDDDLYLFVVGGKGGYVERDGQLVNPDDLTKRQAMSRGDMT
;
A
#
# COMPACT_ATOMS: atom_id res chain seq x y z
N MET A 1 -23.63 -9.72 -12.64
CA MET A 1 -23.65 -8.28 -12.83
C MET A 1 -23.87 -7.57 -11.51
N GLY A 2 -23.24 -6.45 -11.34
CA GLY A 2 -23.33 -5.66 -10.12
C GLY A 2 -22.37 -6.07 -9.01
N TYR A 3 -21.60 -7.11 -9.19
CA TYR A 3 -20.60 -7.53 -8.21
C TYR A 3 -19.50 -8.36 -8.83
N SER A 4 -18.38 -8.49 -8.12
CA SER A 4 -17.27 -9.38 -8.47
C SER A 4 -16.64 -9.92 -7.20
N ILE A 5 -16.02 -11.07 -7.29
CA ILE A 5 -15.43 -11.78 -6.15
C ILE A 5 -14.05 -12.29 -6.57
N ALA A 6 -13.05 -12.06 -5.71
CA ALA A 6 -11.74 -12.65 -5.88
C ALA A 6 -11.06 -12.83 -4.53
N SER A 7 -10.11 -13.74 -4.45
CA SER A 7 -9.24 -13.89 -3.29
C SER A 7 -7.90 -13.22 -3.55
N LEU A 8 -7.15 -12.98 -2.48
CA LEU A 8 -5.81 -12.42 -2.56
C LEU A 8 -4.91 -13.20 -3.54
N ASP A 9 -4.98 -14.54 -3.50
CA ASP A 9 -4.14 -15.38 -4.35
C ASP A 9 -4.51 -15.31 -5.82
N GLU A 10 -5.77 -15.02 -6.12
CA GLU A 10 -6.24 -14.85 -7.51
C GLU A 10 -5.81 -13.49 -8.10
N LEU A 11 -5.45 -12.53 -7.27
CA LEU A 11 -5.10 -11.18 -7.69
C LEU A 11 -3.63 -11.01 -8.05
N GLY A 12 -2.83 -12.05 -7.91
CA GLY A 12 -1.44 -12.03 -8.32
C GLY A 12 -0.52 -12.80 -7.39
N GLU A 13 0.76 -12.78 -7.74
CA GLU A 13 1.85 -13.41 -7.00
C GLU A 13 2.94 -12.37 -6.78
N GLY A 14 3.91 -12.70 -5.93
CA GLY A 14 5.08 -11.87 -5.70
C GLY A 14 4.85 -10.79 -4.64
N TYR A 15 5.81 -9.91 -4.58
CA TYR A 15 5.90 -8.89 -3.53
C TYR A 15 5.73 -7.49 -4.10
N GLY A 16 5.08 -6.63 -3.34
CA GLY A 16 4.70 -5.30 -3.75
C GLY A 16 3.19 -5.21 -3.89
N PHE A 17 2.72 -4.55 -4.93
CA PHE A 17 1.29 -4.37 -5.16
C PHE A 17 0.64 -5.61 -5.77
N ARG A 18 -0.50 -6.02 -5.19
CA ARG A 18 -1.47 -6.87 -5.86
C ARG A 18 -2.70 -6.02 -6.12
N LYS A 19 -2.97 -5.75 -7.37
CA LYS A 19 -3.98 -4.77 -7.77
C LYS A 19 -5.38 -5.32 -7.58
N VAL A 20 -6.24 -4.53 -6.96
CA VAL A 20 -7.62 -4.91 -6.66
C VAL A 20 -8.60 -4.12 -7.52
N ARG A 21 -8.35 -2.84 -7.69
CA ARG A 21 -9.29 -1.92 -8.29
C ARG A 21 -9.75 -2.35 -9.70
N LYS A 22 -8.80 -2.54 -10.61
CA LYS A 22 -9.14 -2.90 -12.00
C LYS A 22 -9.71 -4.30 -12.14
N PRO A 23 -9.07 -5.35 -11.58
CA PRO A 23 -9.63 -6.70 -11.70
C PRO A 23 -11.05 -6.84 -11.15
N LEU A 24 -11.38 -6.12 -10.08
CA LEU A 24 -12.69 -6.20 -9.47
C LEU A 24 -13.66 -5.11 -9.95
N GLY A 25 -13.22 -4.21 -10.83
CA GLY A 25 -14.08 -3.17 -11.39
C GLY A 25 -14.48 -2.09 -10.37
N VAL A 26 -13.63 -1.81 -9.40
CA VAL A 26 -13.90 -0.76 -8.39
C VAL A 26 -13.64 0.60 -9.02
N THR A 27 -14.64 1.47 -9.01
CA THR A 27 -14.54 2.81 -9.61
C THR A 27 -14.66 3.93 -8.59
N ALA A 28 -15.16 3.65 -7.39
CA ALA A 28 -15.46 4.66 -6.40
C ALA A 28 -14.26 5.11 -5.55
N PHE A 29 -13.23 4.28 -5.46
CA PHE A 29 -12.02 4.56 -4.67
C PHE A 29 -10.86 3.72 -5.17
N GLY A 30 -9.64 4.08 -4.79
CA GLY A 30 -8.45 3.28 -5.02
C GLY A 30 -8.34 2.18 -3.98
N VAL A 31 -7.90 1.00 -4.38
CA VAL A 31 -7.72 -0.11 -3.44
C VAL A 31 -6.67 -1.08 -3.99
N ASN A 32 -5.77 -1.51 -3.11
CA ASN A 32 -4.74 -2.50 -3.43
C ASN A 32 -4.38 -3.31 -2.20
N TRP A 33 -3.83 -4.51 -2.44
CA TRP A 33 -3.04 -5.22 -1.46
C TRP A 33 -1.57 -4.85 -1.64
N LEU A 34 -0.85 -4.82 -0.54
CA LEU A 34 0.61 -4.76 -0.51
C LEU A 34 1.12 -5.98 0.23
N VAL A 35 2.07 -6.68 -0.37
CA VAL A 35 2.71 -7.84 0.26
C VAL A 35 4.21 -7.58 0.31
N TYR A 36 4.77 -7.47 1.50
CA TYR A 36 6.19 -7.21 1.70
C TYR A 36 6.88 -8.38 2.38
N PRO A 37 7.97 -8.90 1.81
CA PRO A 37 8.75 -9.93 2.49
C PRO A 37 9.46 -9.35 3.73
N PRO A 38 9.91 -10.20 4.67
CA PRO A 38 10.67 -9.72 5.82
C PRO A 38 11.91 -8.92 5.41
N GLY A 39 12.23 -7.90 6.20
CA GLY A 39 13.41 -7.06 5.98
C GLY A 39 13.29 -6.06 4.86
N THR A 40 12.11 -5.86 4.30
CA THR A 40 11.91 -4.90 3.20
C THR A 40 11.02 -3.74 3.62
N GLU A 41 11.17 -2.65 2.89
CA GLU A 41 10.33 -1.46 3.07
C GLU A 41 9.89 -0.93 1.72
N GLY A 42 8.80 -0.16 1.70
CA GLY A 42 8.33 0.54 0.53
C GLY A 42 9.19 1.77 0.25
N VAL A 43 8.55 2.79 -0.28
CA VAL A 43 9.21 4.07 -0.60
C VAL A 43 8.61 5.18 0.25
N LEU A 44 9.43 6.13 0.65
CA LEU A 44 8.96 7.34 1.30
C LEU A 44 8.26 8.20 0.26
N HIS A 45 6.96 8.45 0.47
CA HIS A 45 6.15 9.17 -0.50
C HIS A 45 5.00 9.92 0.19
N TYR A 46 4.38 10.80 -0.56
CA TYR A 46 3.14 11.47 -0.20
C TYR A 46 2.25 11.51 -1.43
N HIS A 47 1.02 11.96 -1.25
CA HIS A 47 0.06 12.13 -2.34
C HIS A 47 -0.36 13.59 -2.46
N ASP A 48 -0.70 14.02 -3.67
CA ASP A 48 -1.14 15.41 -3.88
C ASP A 48 -2.55 15.63 -3.34
N GLU A 49 -3.44 14.67 -3.52
CA GLU A 49 -4.86 14.82 -3.18
C GLU A 49 -5.42 13.68 -2.33
N GLN A 50 -5.13 12.42 -2.67
CA GLN A 50 -5.83 11.33 -2.01
C GLN A 50 -5.34 11.05 -0.59
N ASP A 51 -6.29 10.86 0.31
CA ASP A 51 -6.02 10.31 1.64
C ASP A 51 -5.98 8.79 1.54
N GLU A 52 -5.22 8.13 2.41
CA GLU A 52 -5.12 6.67 2.43
C GLU A 52 -5.42 6.08 3.78
N LEU A 53 -6.07 4.92 3.75
CA LEU A 53 -6.34 4.10 4.93
C LEU A 53 -5.64 2.75 4.72
N TYR A 54 -4.79 2.38 5.68
CA TYR A 54 -4.05 1.12 5.67
C TYR A 54 -4.61 0.20 6.75
N LEU A 55 -4.81 -1.07 6.41
CA LEU A 55 -5.15 -2.11 7.37
C LEU A 55 -4.05 -3.16 7.36
N VAL A 56 -3.47 -3.45 8.52
CA VAL A 56 -2.54 -4.57 8.66
C VAL A 56 -3.36 -5.85 8.79
N PHE A 57 -3.40 -6.63 7.74
CA PHE A 57 -4.18 -7.87 7.71
C PHE A 57 -3.41 -9.02 8.37
N ARG A 58 -2.09 -9.10 8.10
CA ARG A 58 -1.23 -10.16 8.64
C ARG A 58 0.20 -9.64 8.76
N GLY A 59 0.88 -10.03 9.83
CA GLY A 59 2.25 -9.60 10.10
C GLY A 59 2.32 -8.34 10.96
N THR A 60 3.50 -7.75 10.97
CA THR A 60 3.77 -6.53 11.75
C THR A 60 4.42 -5.49 10.87
N ALA A 61 3.83 -4.31 10.83
CA ALA A 61 4.32 -3.18 10.05
C ALA A 61 5.01 -2.15 10.93
N LYS A 62 5.97 -1.44 10.34
CA LYS A 62 6.47 -0.19 10.90
C LYS A 62 6.07 0.93 9.95
N PHE A 63 5.26 1.85 10.43
CA PHE A 63 4.88 3.05 9.68
C PHE A 63 5.76 4.20 10.14
N THR A 64 6.45 4.84 9.21
CA THR A 64 7.10 6.13 9.46
C THR A 64 6.23 7.19 8.83
N VAL A 65 5.58 7.99 9.67
CA VAL A 65 4.62 9.01 9.24
C VAL A 65 5.09 10.35 9.79
N ASP A 66 5.33 11.29 8.90
CA ASP A 66 5.85 12.62 9.26
C ASP A 66 7.11 12.52 10.13
N GLY A 67 8.00 11.58 9.80
CA GLY A 67 9.25 11.35 10.50
C GLY A 67 9.15 10.57 11.80
N GLN A 68 7.95 10.14 12.22
CA GLN A 68 7.75 9.40 13.47
C GLN A 68 7.43 7.94 13.18
N GLU A 69 8.09 7.02 13.89
CA GLU A 69 7.93 5.60 13.70
C GLU A 69 6.86 5.02 14.62
N HIS A 70 6.03 4.14 14.07
CA HIS A 70 4.97 3.43 14.78
C HIS A 70 4.96 1.98 14.37
N GLU A 71 4.99 1.07 15.33
CA GLU A 71 4.82 -0.35 15.06
C GLU A 71 3.33 -0.70 15.15
N VAL A 72 2.83 -1.37 14.11
CA VAL A 72 1.40 -1.68 13.98
C VAL A 72 1.25 -3.16 13.67
N GLY A 73 0.58 -3.90 14.53
CA GLY A 73 0.32 -5.34 14.38
C GLY A 73 -0.98 -5.64 13.66
N GLU A 74 -1.31 -6.92 13.59
CA GLU A 74 -2.51 -7.42 12.91
C GLU A 74 -3.77 -6.74 13.43
N GLY A 75 -4.64 -6.32 12.51
CA GLY A 75 -5.87 -5.60 12.81
C GLY A 75 -5.68 -4.10 13.03
N GLY A 76 -4.42 -3.62 13.02
CA GLY A 76 -4.15 -2.19 13.16
C GLY A 76 -4.55 -1.41 11.91
N ILE A 77 -5.03 -0.22 12.11
CA ILE A 77 -5.54 0.65 11.03
C ILE A 77 -4.84 2.00 11.14
N VAL A 78 -4.32 2.49 10.00
CA VAL A 78 -3.59 3.77 9.96
C VAL A 78 -4.21 4.63 8.87
N HIS A 79 -4.64 5.82 9.23
CA HIS A 79 -5.11 6.83 8.28
C HIS A 79 -4.01 7.86 8.08
N VAL A 80 -3.68 8.15 6.83
CA VAL A 80 -2.67 9.16 6.48
C VAL A 80 -3.29 10.14 5.50
N GLU A 81 -3.29 11.41 5.86
CA GLU A 81 -3.75 12.49 4.99
C GLU A 81 -2.79 12.67 3.81
N SER A 82 -3.30 13.15 2.69
CA SER A 82 -2.64 13.16 1.39
C SER A 82 -1.17 13.60 1.42
N THR A 83 -0.91 14.82 1.84
CA THR A 83 0.44 15.42 1.74
C THR A 83 1.40 15.03 2.86
N THR A 84 0.97 14.21 3.79
CA THR A 84 1.83 13.71 4.88
C THR A 84 2.76 12.62 4.37
N PRO A 85 4.09 12.79 4.43
CA PRO A 85 5.02 11.76 3.98
C PRO A 85 4.90 10.48 4.81
N ARG A 86 4.94 9.33 4.15
CA ARG A 86 4.85 8.03 4.81
C ARG A 86 5.74 6.99 4.15
N LEU A 87 6.21 6.08 4.98
CA LEU A 87 6.99 4.91 4.59
C LEU A 87 6.47 3.72 5.40
N VAL A 88 6.23 2.60 4.75
CA VAL A 88 5.81 1.37 5.42
C VAL A 88 6.87 0.31 5.22
N ALA A 89 7.25 -0.35 6.32
CA ALA A 89 8.22 -1.43 6.32
C ALA A 89 7.63 -2.68 6.97
N ASN A 90 8.16 -3.84 6.60
CA ASN A 90 7.88 -5.07 7.31
C ASN A 90 8.80 -5.17 8.53
N ALA A 91 8.23 -5.10 9.73
CA ALA A 91 8.98 -5.16 10.99
C ALA A 91 8.99 -6.55 11.63
N GLY A 92 8.38 -7.54 10.98
CA GLY A 92 8.27 -8.90 11.51
C GLY A 92 9.12 -9.90 10.75
N ASP A 93 8.93 -11.18 11.10
CA ASP A 93 9.67 -12.31 10.53
C ASP A 93 8.90 -13.04 9.42
N ASP A 94 7.63 -12.71 9.23
CA ASP A 94 6.75 -13.27 8.22
C ASP A 94 6.39 -12.21 7.18
N ASP A 95 5.77 -12.63 6.08
CA ASP A 95 5.27 -11.69 5.07
C ASP A 95 4.24 -10.75 5.70
N LEU A 96 4.33 -9.48 5.32
CA LEU A 96 3.39 -8.44 5.75
C LEU A 96 2.33 -8.27 4.67
N TYR A 97 1.06 -8.36 5.06
CA TYR A 97 -0.08 -8.14 4.17
C TYR A 97 -0.82 -6.89 4.61
N LEU A 98 -0.85 -5.91 3.72
CA LEU A 98 -1.54 -4.63 3.94
C LEU A 98 -2.66 -4.48 2.93
N PHE A 99 -3.80 -3.99 3.39
CA PHE A 99 -4.90 -3.58 2.53
C PHE A 99 -4.96 -2.05 2.55
N VAL A 100 -4.93 -1.44 1.37
CA VAL A 100 -4.81 0.02 1.26
C VAL A 100 -5.98 0.55 0.44
N VAL A 101 -6.69 1.53 1.00
CA VAL A 101 -7.81 2.20 0.34
C VAL A 101 -7.49 3.68 0.27
N GLY A 102 -7.71 4.29 -0.90
CA GLY A 102 -7.42 5.71 -1.07
C GLY A 102 -8.47 6.43 -1.91
N GLY A 103 -8.59 7.72 -1.67
CA GLY A 103 -9.51 8.56 -2.41
C GLY A 103 -9.65 9.96 -1.82
N LYS A 104 -10.48 10.76 -2.47
CA LYS A 104 -10.85 12.09 -2.00
C LYS A 104 -12.20 12.46 -2.61
N GLY A 105 -13.29 12.07 -1.94
CA GLY A 105 -14.62 12.22 -2.52
C GLY A 105 -14.88 11.28 -3.69
N GLY A 106 -14.04 10.26 -3.87
CA GLY A 106 -14.08 9.29 -4.95
C GLY A 106 -12.68 8.83 -5.31
N TYR A 107 -12.56 8.11 -6.41
CA TYR A 107 -11.26 7.65 -6.90
C TYR A 107 -10.41 8.84 -7.38
N VAL A 108 -9.15 8.83 -6.98
CA VAL A 108 -8.13 9.78 -7.45
C VAL A 108 -7.11 9.00 -8.25
N GLU A 109 -6.79 9.44 -9.46
CA GLU A 109 -5.73 8.83 -10.25
C GLU A 109 -4.38 8.96 -9.55
N ARG A 110 -3.40 8.17 -10.02
CA ARG A 110 -2.06 8.12 -9.39
C ARG A 110 -1.51 9.52 -9.18
N ASP A 111 -1.40 9.90 -7.92
CA ASP A 111 -0.89 11.21 -7.49
C ASP A 111 0.25 11.08 -6.49
N GLY A 112 0.81 9.87 -6.34
CA GLY A 112 1.93 9.62 -5.42
C GLY A 112 3.20 10.30 -5.89
N GLN A 113 3.87 10.99 -4.96
CA GLN A 113 5.11 11.70 -5.19
C GLN A 113 6.22 11.09 -4.34
N LEU A 114 7.35 10.79 -4.95
CA LEU A 114 8.54 10.33 -4.24
C LEU A 114 9.21 11.51 -3.53
N VAL A 115 9.55 11.31 -2.25
CA VAL A 115 10.38 12.28 -1.52
C VAL A 115 11.81 12.22 -2.06
N ASN A 116 12.32 11.02 -2.33
CA ASN A 116 13.64 10.81 -2.94
C ASN A 116 13.47 10.27 -4.37
N PRO A 117 13.84 11.04 -5.41
CA PRO A 117 13.74 10.55 -6.79
C PRO A 117 14.52 9.27 -7.08
N ASP A 118 15.55 8.96 -6.29
CA ASP A 118 16.34 7.74 -6.44
C ASP A 118 15.55 6.47 -6.13
N ASP A 119 14.38 6.59 -5.48
CA ASP A 119 13.49 5.47 -5.17
C ASP A 119 12.61 5.04 -6.36
N LEU A 120 12.77 5.66 -7.53
CA LEU A 120 11.93 5.34 -8.68
C LEU A 120 11.98 3.87 -9.09
N THR A 121 13.18 3.29 -9.13
CA THR A 121 13.36 1.87 -9.49
C THR A 121 12.64 0.96 -8.51
N LYS A 122 12.75 1.24 -7.21
CA LYS A 122 12.05 0.48 -6.18
C LYS A 122 10.53 0.59 -6.35
N ARG A 123 10.02 1.79 -6.62
CA ARG A 123 8.59 2.01 -6.86
C ARG A 123 8.09 1.21 -8.06
N GLN A 124 8.86 1.17 -9.13
CA GLN A 124 8.52 0.38 -10.32
C GLN A 124 8.48 -1.12 -10.01
N ALA A 125 9.44 -1.63 -9.23
CA ALA A 125 9.47 -3.02 -8.79
C ALA A 125 8.22 -3.36 -7.95
N MET A 126 7.84 -2.49 -7.03
CA MET A 126 6.61 -2.66 -6.24
C MET A 126 5.38 -2.76 -7.14
N SER A 127 5.30 -1.90 -8.15
CA SER A 127 4.15 -1.88 -9.07
C SER A 127 4.07 -3.13 -9.93
N ARG A 128 5.20 -3.75 -10.24
CA ARG A 128 5.26 -5.01 -11.02
C ARG A 128 5.09 -6.26 -10.17
N GLY A 129 5.12 -6.14 -8.84
CA GLY A 129 5.06 -7.28 -7.94
C GLY A 129 6.38 -8.05 -7.81
N ASP A 130 7.51 -7.44 -8.14
CA ASP A 130 8.84 -8.08 -8.06
C ASP A 130 9.75 -7.41 -7.01
N MET A 131 9.19 -6.89 -5.97
CA MET A 131 9.90 -6.33 -4.84
C MET A 131 10.53 -7.46 -4.01
N THR A 132 11.84 -7.46 -3.93
CA THR A 132 12.58 -8.49 -3.18
C THR A 132 13.67 -7.85 -2.30
#